data_cd6710b894be9657d4d3419257fdfbd1
#
_entry.id   cd6710b894be9657d4d3419257fdfbd1
#
_cell.length_a   1.000
_cell.length_b   1.000
_cell.length_c   1.000
_cell.angle_alpha   90.00
_cell.angle_beta   90.00
_cell.angle_gamma   90.00
#
_symmetry.space_group_name_H-M   'P 1'
#
loop_
_entity.id
_entity.type
_entity.pdbx_description
1 polymer ?
#
loop_
_entity_poly.entity_id
_entity_poly.type
_entity_poly.pdbx_seq_one_letter_code
_entity_poly.pdbx_strand_id
1 'polypeptide(L)'
;MKNSKKKIRPAKFWPVIGFATLAGMRSMSAPAFLSHYFSRQPHAGLDGSMLRFMQKPLTAKALKVMAAGEMVADKLPTTPDRIIPPVLLGRLLSGALVGAAWYKSRHGSALGGGVLGGLAAVAATFVSYALRTGISMQTATPVALVGVGEDALVVAGGAALLRGLQLAQGEWRPM
;
A
#
# COMPACT_ATOMS: atom_id res chain seq x y z
N MET A 1 -38.62 13.29 -7.67
CA MET A 1 -37.33 13.03 -6.97
C MET A 1 -36.74 11.73 -7.47
N LYS A 2 -35.77 11.77 -8.39
CA LYS A 2 -35.09 10.58 -8.92
C LYS A 2 -33.98 10.15 -7.94
N ASN A 3 -34.22 9.08 -7.22
CA ASN A 3 -33.24 8.45 -6.35
C ASN A 3 -32.18 7.75 -7.23
N SER A 4 -31.14 8.49 -7.61
CA SER A 4 -29.99 7.91 -8.33
C SER A 4 -29.23 7.01 -7.38
N LYS A 5 -29.54 5.70 -7.39
CA LYS A 5 -28.72 4.68 -6.73
C LYS A 5 -27.31 4.75 -7.32
N LYS A 6 -26.41 5.37 -6.59
CA LYS A 6 -25.00 5.53 -6.92
C LYS A 6 -24.38 4.13 -7.04
N LYS A 7 -24.28 3.63 -8.28
CA LYS A 7 -23.72 2.32 -8.61
C LYS A 7 -22.31 2.25 -8.05
N ILE A 8 -22.10 1.46 -7.00
CA ILE A 8 -20.78 1.21 -6.41
C ILE A 8 -19.94 0.52 -7.50
N ARG A 9 -18.99 1.24 -8.08
CA ARG A 9 -18.12 0.70 -9.14
C ARG A 9 -17.15 -0.32 -8.54
N PRO A 10 -17.07 -1.55 -9.07
CA PRO A 10 -16.20 -2.62 -8.55
C PRO A 10 -14.70 -2.29 -8.61
N ALA A 11 -14.30 -1.26 -9.36
CA ALA A 11 -12.92 -0.78 -9.48
C ALA A 11 -12.27 -0.25 -8.18
N LYS A 12 -12.94 -0.31 -7.03
CA LYS A 12 -12.40 0.19 -5.76
C LYS A 12 -11.62 -0.85 -4.97
N PHE A 13 -11.95 -2.12 -5.12
CA PHE A 13 -11.46 -3.21 -4.28
C PHE A 13 -10.01 -3.62 -4.61
N TRP A 14 -9.74 -3.97 -5.86
CA TRP A 14 -8.44 -4.54 -6.26
C TRP A 14 -7.23 -3.64 -5.98
N PRO A 15 -7.27 -2.32 -6.24
CA PRO A 15 -6.14 -1.47 -5.88
C PRO A 15 -5.85 -1.44 -4.39
N VAL A 16 -6.89 -1.52 -3.53
CA VAL A 16 -6.68 -1.59 -2.07
C VAL A 16 -5.96 -2.88 -1.69
N ILE A 17 -6.40 -4.03 -2.22
CA ILE A 17 -5.73 -5.30 -1.94
C ILE A 17 -4.28 -5.24 -2.41
N GLY A 18 -4.00 -4.75 -3.63
CA GLY A 18 -2.64 -4.63 -4.15
C GLY A 18 -1.75 -3.75 -3.25
N PHE A 19 -2.17 -2.53 -2.91
CA PHE A 19 -1.40 -1.67 -2.02
C PHE A 19 -1.30 -2.21 -0.59
N ALA A 20 -2.36 -2.83 -0.06
CA ALA A 20 -2.32 -3.43 1.26
C ALA A 20 -1.36 -4.64 1.32
N THR A 21 -1.26 -5.42 0.25
CA THR A 21 -0.24 -6.48 0.13
C THR A 21 1.17 -5.88 0.22
N LEU A 22 1.43 -4.79 -0.51
CA LEU A 22 2.72 -4.08 -0.39
C LEU A 22 2.97 -3.57 1.04
N ALA A 23 1.92 -3.03 1.71
CA ALA A 23 2.02 -2.58 3.10
C ALA A 23 2.33 -3.73 4.06
N GLY A 24 1.79 -4.91 3.81
CA GLY A 24 2.09 -6.13 4.58
C GLY A 24 3.52 -6.64 4.38
N MET A 25 4.11 -6.40 3.22
CA MET A 25 5.51 -6.71 2.94
C MET A 25 6.46 -5.62 3.47
N ARG A 26 6.13 -4.33 3.22
CA ARG A 26 6.92 -3.15 3.60
C ARG A 26 5.98 -2.00 3.99
N SER A 27 5.98 -1.63 5.26
CA SER A 27 5.00 -0.70 5.84
C SER A 27 4.92 0.64 5.11
N MET A 28 6.06 1.25 4.79
CA MET A 28 6.10 2.59 4.19
C MET A 28 6.00 2.60 2.67
N SER A 29 6.19 1.46 2.00
CA SER A 29 6.19 1.39 0.53
C SER A 29 4.81 1.70 -0.07
N ALA A 30 3.75 1.11 0.46
CA ALA A 30 2.41 1.33 -0.05
C ALA A 30 1.92 2.79 0.10
N PRO A 31 2.05 3.44 1.27
CA PRO A 31 1.79 4.87 1.41
C PRO A 31 2.65 5.74 0.48
N ALA A 32 3.93 5.38 0.27
CA ALA A 32 4.83 6.12 -0.61
C ALA A 32 4.37 6.08 -2.07
N PHE A 33 4.01 4.90 -2.58
CA PHE A 33 3.48 4.74 -3.94
C PHE A 33 2.15 5.47 -4.11
N LEU A 34 1.21 5.28 -3.18
CA LEU A 34 -0.11 5.91 -3.28
C LEU A 34 -0.05 7.43 -3.13
N SER A 35 0.76 7.96 -2.21
CA SER A 35 0.96 9.40 -2.06
C SER A 35 1.64 10.00 -3.30
N HIS A 36 2.60 9.28 -3.90
CA HIS A 36 3.17 9.70 -5.18
C HIS A 36 2.13 9.80 -6.30
N TYR A 37 1.24 8.83 -6.39
CA TYR A 37 0.13 8.84 -7.35
C TYR A 37 -0.78 10.05 -7.12
N PHE A 38 -1.24 10.27 -5.89
CA PHE A 38 -2.13 11.38 -5.56
C PHE A 38 -1.46 12.76 -5.69
N SER A 39 -0.15 12.87 -5.48
CA SER A 39 0.58 14.13 -5.67
C SER A 39 0.71 14.53 -7.14
N ARG A 40 0.65 13.56 -8.06
CA ARG A 40 0.66 13.78 -9.51
C ARG A 40 -0.74 13.93 -10.09
N GLN A 41 -1.71 13.32 -9.46
CA GLN A 41 -3.12 13.30 -9.88
C GLN A 41 -4.03 13.57 -8.68
N PRO A 42 -4.24 14.84 -8.30
CA PRO A 42 -5.10 15.19 -7.18
C PRO A 42 -6.54 14.70 -7.38
N HIS A 43 -7.16 14.24 -6.30
CA HIS A 43 -8.52 13.71 -6.30
C HIS A 43 -9.42 14.53 -5.39
N ALA A 44 -10.48 15.11 -5.95
CA ALA A 44 -11.44 15.93 -5.22
C ALA A 44 -12.08 15.20 -4.01
N GLY A 45 -12.17 13.87 -4.06
CA GLY A 45 -12.68 13.09 -2.93
C GLY A 45 -11.84 13.16 -1.66
N LEU A 46 -10.57 13.59 -1.75
CA LEU A 46 -9.68 13.82 -0.60
C LEU A 46 -9.73 15.26 -0.08
N ASP A 47 -10.25 16.20 -0.89
CA ASP A 47 -10.38 17.59 -0.48
C ASP A 47 -11.35 17.71 0.71
N GLY A 48 -10.99 18.56 1.67
CA GLY A 48 -11.78 18.72 2.89
C GLY A 48 -11.67 17.55 3.90
N SER A 49 -10.87 16.51 3.62
CA SER A 49 -10.63 15.39 4.55
C SER A 49 -9.25 15.46 5.19
N MET A 50 -9.09 14.81 6.35
CA MET A 50 -7.78 14.66 6.99
C MET A 50 -6.77 13.94 6.08
N LEU A 51 -7.23 13.14 5.11
CA LEU A 51 -6.39 12.38 4.18
C LEU A 51 -5.83 13.24 3.02
N ARG A 52 -6.18 14.53 2.96
CA ARG A 52 -5.64 15.46 1.95
C ARG A 52 -4.11 15.55 1.96
N PHE A 53 -3.47 15.31 3.13
CA PHE A 53 -2.02 15.34 3.21
C PHE A 53 -1.35 14.35 2.25
N MET A 54 -2.00 13.22 1.92
CA MET A 54 -1.49 12.23 0.97
C MET A 54 -1.32 12.78 -0.46
N GLN A 55 -1.92 13.93 -0.79
CA GLN A 55 -1.78 14.58 -2.10
C GLN A 55 -0.61 15.59 -2.13
N LYS A 56 0.01 15.88 -0.99
CA LYS A 56 1.09 16.87 -0.92
C LYS A 56 2.38 16.29 -1.47
N PRO A 57 3.12 17.00 -2.37
CA PRO A 57 4.42 16.54 -2.88
C PRO A 57 5.45 16.29 -1.78
N LEU A 58 5.43 17.09 -0.72
CA LEU A 58 6.32 16.92 0.43
C LEU A 58 6.06 15.60 1.15
N THR A 59 4.79 15.25 1.38
CA THR A 59 4.40 13.96 1.97
C THR A 59 4.88 12.79 1.11
N ALA A 60 4.71 12.89 -0.21
CA ALA A 60 5.17 11.85 -1.13
C ALA A 60 6.71 11.67 -1.09
N LYS A 61 7.46 12.77 -0.96
CA LYS A 61 8.93 12.71 -0.80
C LYS A 61 9.32 12.09 0.55
N ALA A 62 8.70 12.55 1.64
CA ALA A 62 8.97 12.03 2.99
C ALA A 62 8.70 10.53 3.09
N LEU A 63 7.54 10.06 2.60
CA LEU A 63 7.19 8.65 2.59
C LEU A 63 8.13 7.79 1.75
N LYS A 64 8.67 8.31 0.63
CA LYS A 64 9.69 7.62 -0.16
C LYS A 64 11.00 7.46 0.62
N VAL A 65 11.43 8.50 1.32
CA VAL A 65 12.62 8.43 2.18
C VAL A 65 12.42 7.42 3.30
N MET A 66 11.24 7.42 3.93
CA MET A 66 10.91 6.45 4.97
C MET A 66 10.88 5.02 4.42
N ALA A 67 10.31 4.81 3.23
CA ALA A 67 10.30 3.49 2.58
C ALA A 67 11.72 2.99 2.24
N ALA A 68 12.59 3.87 1.74
CA ALA A 68 13.99 3.54 1.49
C ALA A 68 14.72 3.23 2.81
N GLY A 69 14.50 4.00 3.85
CA GLY A 69 15.05 3.76 5.19
C GLY A 69 14.60 2.42 5.78
N GLU A 70 13.31 2.05 5.61
CA GLU A 70 12.79 0.75 6.05
C GLU A 70 13.51 -0.41 5.32
N MET A 71 13.74 -0.28 4.00
CA MET A 71 14.46 -1.30 3.22
C MET A 71 15.91 -1.49 3.69
N VAL A 72 16.56 -0.42 4.13
CA VAL A 72 17.92 -0.50 4.69
C VAL A 72 17.89 -1.08 6.11
N ALA A 73 17.02 -0.56 6.96
CA ALA A 73 16.91 -0.97 8.36
C ALA A 73 16.57 -2.46 8.51
N ASP A 74 15.73 -3.00 7.65
CA ASP A 74 15.33 -4.43 7.66
C ASP A 74 16.49 -5.42 7.41
N LYS A 75 17.63 -4.92 6.98
CA LYS A 75 18.85 -5.74 6.76
C LYS A 75 19.83 -5.70 7.93
N LEU A 76 19.54 -4.88 8.94
CA LEU A 76 20.37 -4.81 10.13
C LEU A 76 20.11 -6.02 11.04
N PRO A 77 21.16 -6.58 11.68
CA PRO A 77 21.03 -7.78 12.52
C PRO A 77 20.19 -7.55 13.79
N THR A 78 19.94 -6.28 14.15
CA THR A 78 19.14 -5.90 15.32
C THR A 78 17.65 -5.70 14.99
N THR A 79 17.25 -5.94 13.74
CA THR A 79 15.86 -5.71 13.32
C THR A 79 14.93 -6.76 13.92
N PRO A 80 13.87 -6.33 14.61
CA PRO A 80 12.93 -7.24 15.22
C PRO A 80 12.11 -8.00 14.20
N ASP A 81 11.60 -9.17 14.60
CA ASP A 81 10.74 -9.99 13.75
C ASP A 81 9.49 -9.25 13.28
N ARG A 82 9.06 -9.55 12.06
CA ARG A 82 7.94 -8.86 11.37
C ARG A 82 6.58 -9.10 12.01
N ILE A 83 6.45 -10.14 12.80
CA ILE A 83 5.18 -10.55 13.44
C ILE A 83 5.06 -10.05 14.88
N ILE A 84 6.06 -9.37 15.42
CA ILE A 84 5.92 -8.78 16.75
C ILE A 84 4.89 -7.63 16.73
N PRO A 85 4.17 -7.43 17.83
CA PRO A 85 3.03 -6.52 17.89
C PRO A 85 3.30 -5.09 17.36
N PRO A 86 4.42 -4.42 17.68
CA PRO A 86 4.67 -3.06 17.17
C PRO A 86 4.83 -3.00 15.65
N VAL A 87 5.52 -3.99 15.06
CA VAL A 87 5.74 -4.05 13.60
C VAL A 87 4.43 -4.38 12.89
N LEU A 88 3.68 -5.35 13.41
CA LEU A 88 2.39 -5.73 12.87
C LEU A 88 1.38 -4.56 12.92
N LEU A 89 1.35 -3.80 14.02
CA LEU A 89 0.53 -2.60 14.15
C LEU A 89 0.92 -1.55 13.09
N GLY A 90 2.21 -1.30 12.88
CA GLY A 90 2.68 -0.39 11.83
C GLY A 90 2.18 -0.78 10.44
N ARG A 91 2.17 -2.08 10.11
CA ARG A 91 1.66 -2.60 8.84
C ARG A 91 0.15 -2.50 8.72
N LEU A 92 -0.57 -2.82 9.79
CA LEU A 92 -2.02 -2.64 9.87
C LEU A 92 -2.39 -1.18 9.61
N LEU A 93 -1.74 -0.24 10.31
CA LEU A 93 -2.00 1.20 10.15
C LEU A 93 -1.64 1.71 8.76
N SER A 94 -0.54 1.23 8.18
CA SER A 94 -0.15 1.55 6.81
C SER A 94 -1.19 1.06 5.79
N GLY A 95 -1.61 -0.19 5.88
CA GLY A 95 -2.66 -0.74 5.03
C GLY A 95 -4.00 -0.02 5.22
N ALA A 96 -4.36 0.30 6.46
CA ALA A 96 -5.56 1.05 6.77
C ALA A 96 -5.53 2.47 6.18
N LEU A 97 -4.40 3.17 6.29
CA LEU A 97 -4.21 4.49 5.68
C LEU A 97 -4.41 4.45 4.16
N VAL A 98 -3.77 3.50 3.50
CA VAL A 98 -3.85 3.34 2.04
C VAL A 98 -5.27 2.99 1.60
N GLY A 99 -5.93 2.05 2.28
CA GLY A 99 -7.31 1.67 1.99
C GLY A 99 -8.30 2.83 2.22
N ALA A 100 -8.16 3.54 3.34
CA ALA A 100 -8.96 4.71 3.65
C ALA A 100 -8.79 5.83 2.61
N ALA A 101 -7.54 6.15 2.24
CA ALA A 101 -7.23 7.17 1.25
C ALA A 101 -7.77 6.81 -0.13
N TRP A 102 -7.61 5.55 -0.56
CA TRP A 102 -8.13 5.09 -1.85
C TRP A 102 -9.65 5.16 -1.91
N TYR A 103 -10.35 4.63 -0.91
CA TYR A 103 -11.82 4.68 -0.90
C TYR A 103 -12.33 6.12 -0.83
N LYS A 104 -11.72 6.95 -0.01
CA LYS A 104 -12.10 8.37 0.12
C LYS A 104 -11.87 9.14 -1.18
N SER A 105 -10.76 8.89 -1.89
CA SER A 105 -10.47 9.52 -3.19
C SER A 105 -11.56 9.24 -4.24
N ARG A 106 -12.30 8.16 -4.07
CA ARG A 106 -13.42 7.73 -4.93
C ARG A 106 -14.80 8.00 -4.32
N HIS A 107 -14.88 8.95 -3.36
CA HIS A 107 -16.12 9.30 -2.63
C HIS A 107 -16.74 8.10 -1.88
N GLY A 108 -15.91 7.13 -1.47
CA GLY A 108 -16.31 5.98 -0.65
C GLY A 108 -16.12 6.22 0.84
N SER A 109 -16.48 5.21 1.64
CA SER A 109 -16.25 5.21 3.09
C SER A 109 -14.76 5.02 3.41
N ALA A 110 -14.13 6.01 4.04
CA ALA A 110 -12.75 5.88 4.51
C ALA A 110 -12.59 4.74 5.53
N LEU A 111 -13.58 4.59 6.43
CA LEU A 111 -13.56 3.52 7.42
C LEU A 111 -13.60 2.13 6.77
N GLY A 112 -14.52 1.90 5.81
CA GLY A 112 -14.60 0.64 5.09
C GLY A 112 -13.33 0.31 4.31
N GLY A 113 -12.74 1.31 3.64
CA GLY A 113 -11.45 1.17 2.98
C GLY A 113 -10.33 0.89 3.96
N GLY A 114 -10.31 1.56 5.12
CA GLY A 114 -9.33 1.37 6.17
C GLY A 114 -9.35 -0.03 6.77
N VAL A 115 -10.53 -0.54 7.11
CA VAL A 115 -10.70 -1.90 7.62
C VAL A 115 -10.22 -2.93 6.60
N LEU A 116 -10.67 -2.80 5.34
CA LEU A 116 -10.24 -3.70 4.27
C LEU A 116 -8.72 -3.68 4.07
N GLY A 117 -8.12 -2.49 3.98
CA GLY A 117 -6.69 -2.34 3.76
C GLY A 117 -5.86 -2.83 4.95
N GLY A 118 -6.29 -2.54 6.18
CA GLY A 118 -5.62 -3.02 7.39
C GLY A 118 -5.61 -4.54 7.51
N LEU A 119 -6.78 -5.18 7.33
CA LEU A 119 -6.89 -6.64 7.38
C LEU A 119 -6.08 -7.32 6.26
N ALA A 120 -6.14 -6.78 5.05
CA ALA A 120 -5.36 -7.31 3.93
C ALA A 120 -3.84 -7.16 4.16
N ALA A 121 -3.38 -6.06 4.76
CA ALA A 121 -1.97 -5.88 5.11
C ALA A 121 -1.50 -6.87 6.18
N VAL A 122 -2.32 -7.12 7.20
CA VAL A 122 -2.03 -8.14 8.23
C VAL A 122 -1.93 -9.53 7.59
N ALA A 123 -2.91 -9.92 6.79
CA ALA A 123 -2.89 -11.20 6.08
C ALA A 123 -1.63 -11.33 5.19
N ALA A 124 -1.30 -10.30 4.41
CA ALA A 124 -0.10 -10.27 3.57
C ALA A 124 1.20 -10.34 4.39
N THR A 125 1.23 -9.78 5.61
CA THR A 125 2.37 -9.90 6.52
C THR A 125 2.65 -11.35 6.88
N PHE A 126 1.62 -12.08 7.29
CA PHE A 126 1.79 -13.50 7.65
C PHE A 126 2.17 -14.36 6.45
N VAL A 127 1.57 -14.10 5.27
CA VAL A 127 1.93 -14.80 4.03
C VAL A 127 3.39 -14.52 3.66
N SER A 128 3.83 -13.26 3.66
CA SER A 128 5.21 -12.92 3.30
C SER A 128 6.21 -13.47 4.31
N TYR A 129 5.87 -13.50 5.60
CA TYR A 129 6.69 -14.10 6.64
C TYR A 129 6.85 -15.61 6.43
N ALA A 130 5.74 -16.32 6.17
CA ALA A 130 5.78 -17.77 5.91
C ALA A 130 6.58 -18.11 4.65
N LEU A 131 6.40 -17.34 3.57
CA LEU A 131 7.16 -17.52 2.33
C LEU A 131 8.66 -17.28 2.55
N ARG A 132 9.04 -16.19 3.22
CA ARG A 132 10.44 -15.87 3.52
C ARG A 132 11.11 -16.95 4.35
N THR A 133 10.45 -17.41 5.41
CA THR A 133 10.95 -18.48 6.28
C THR A 133 11.05 -19.79 5.52
N GLY A 134 10.01 -20.17 4.77
CA GLY A 134 9.98 -21.40 3.98
C GLY A 134 11.07 -21.44 2.91
N ILE A 135 11.27 -20.34 2.16
CA ILE A 135 12.34 -20.25 1.15
C ILE A 135 13.70 -20.38 1.82
N SER A 136 13.95 -19.64 2.90
CA SER A 136 15.22 -19.67 3.61
C SER A 136 15.55 -21.09 4.12
N MET A 137 14.58 -21.80 4.66
CA MET A 137 14.75 -23.17 5.17
C MET A 137 15.01 -24.19 4.05
N GLN A 138 14.30 -24.07 2.92
CA GLN A 138 14.40 -25.04 1.81
C GLN A 138 15.65 -24.84 0.96
N THR A 139 16.12 -23.60 0.81
CA THR A 139 17.25 -23.26 -0.09
C THR A 139 18.55 -22.97 0.64
N ALA A 140 18.57 -23.04 1.99
CA ALA A 140 19.67 -22.58 2.83
C ALA A 140 20.15 -21.15 2.52
N THR A 141 19.28 -20.33 1.89
CA THR A 141 19.59 -18.95 1.52
C THR A 141 19.49 -18.05 2.76
N PRO A 142 20.47 -17.18 3.00
CA PRO A 142 20.37 -16.21 4.09
C PRO A 142 19.09 -15.35 4.01
N VAL A 143 18.40 -15.21 5.14
CA VAL A 143 17.12 -14.46 5.23
C VAL A 143 17.24 -13.04 4.68
N ALA A 144 18.43 -12.42 4.80
CA ALA A 144 18.69 -11.09 4.25
C ALA A 144 18.61 -11.05 2.71
N LEU A 145 19.09 -12.11 2.02
CA LEU A 145 19.01 -12.19 0.54
C LEU A 145 17.56 -12.41 0.07
N VAL A 146 16.79 -13.23 0.78
CA VAL A 146 15.36 -13.37 0.51
C VAL A 146 14.65 -12.02 0.68
N GLY A 147 15.07 -11.23 1.68
CA GLY A 147 14.59 -9.86 1.89
C GLY A 147 14.89 -8.90 0.72
N VAL A 148 16.04 -9.05 0.05
CA VAL A 148 16.34 -8.25 -1.16
C VAL A 148 15.40 -8.62 -2.31
N GLY A 149 15.12 -9.90 -2.51
CA GLY A 149 14.13 -10.35 -3.50
C GLY A 149 12.72 -9.78 -3.21
N GLU A 150 12.33 -9.75 -1.94
CA GLU A 150 11.07 -9.15 -1.51
C GLU A 150 11.04 -7.64 -1.78
N ASP A 151 12.14 -6.90 -1.55
CA ASP A 151 12.23 -5.47 -1.89
C ASP A 151 12.03 -5.24 -3.39
N ALA A 152 12.65 -6.06 -4.22
CA ALA A 152 12.48 -5.98 -5.67
C ALA A 152 11.02 -6.24 -6.09
N LEU A 153 10.34 -7.23 -5.47
CA LEU A 153 8.92 -7.50 -5.69
C LEU A 153 8.03 -6.33 -5.27
N VAL A 154 8.32 -5.70 -4.13
CA VAL A 154 7.57 -4.53 -3.64
C VAL A 154 7.71 -3.35 -4.60
N VAL A 155 8.92 -3.07 -5.07
CA VAL A 155 9.17 -1.98 -6.01
C VAL A 155 8.51 -2.25 -7.36
N ALA A 156 8.71 -3.45 -7.91
CA ALA A 156 8.11 -3.86 -9.18
C ALA A 156 6.57 -3.88 -9.11
N GLY A 157 6.01 -4.48 -8.05
CA GLY A 157 4.57 -4.53 -7.81
C GLY A 157 3.95 -3.14 -7.63
N GLY A 158 4.61 -2.26 -6.87
CA GLY A 158 4.18 -0.87 -6.72
C GLY A 158 4.18 -0.09 -8.03
N ALA A 159 5.23 -0.25 -8.84
CA ALA A 159 5.32 0.36 -10.16
C ALA A 159 4.24 -0.19 -11.12
N ALA A 160 4.00 -1.51 -11.10
CA ALA A 160 2.95 -2.14 -11.91
C ALA A 160 1.56 -1.65 -11.52
N LEU A 161 1.26 -1.55 -10.21
CA LEU A 161 -0.02 -0.99 -9.73
C LEU A 161 -0.20 0.45 -10.22
N LEU A 162 0.84 1.30 -10.11
CA LEU A 162 0.76 2.68 -10.60
C LEU A 162 0.50 2.75 -12.08
N ARG A 163 1.20 1.95 -12.89
CA ARG A 163 0.99 1.87 -14.35
C ARG A 163 -0.44 1.43 -14.68
N GLY A 164 -0.93 0.39 -14.02
CA GLY A 164 -2.32 -0.08 -14.19
C GLY A 164 -3.35 1.00 -13.88
N LEU A 165 -3.14 1.79 -12.83
CA LEU A 165 -4.03 2.91 -12.47
C LEU A 165 -3.98 4.04 -13.51
N GLN A 166 -2.81 4.33 -14.07
CA GLN A 166 -2.64 5.36 -15.11
C GLN A 166 -3.32 4.94 -16.41
N LEU A 167 -3.14 3.69 -16.84
CA LEU A 167 -3.77 3.14 -18.03
C LEU A 167 -5.30 3.14 -17.91
N ALA A 168 -5.84 2.71 -16.79
CA ALA A 168 -7.27 2.71 -16.54
C ALA A 168 -7.91 4.11 -16.56
N GLN A 169 -7.12 5.16 -16.36
CA GLN A 169 -7.59 6.55 -16.50
C GLN A 169 -7.46 7.07 -17.94
N GLY A 170 -6.45 6.61 -18.68
CA GLY A 170 -6.23 7.00 -20.08
C GLY A 170 -7.23 6.39 -21.05
N GLU A 171 -7.78 5.22 -20.76
CA GLU A 171 -8.83 4.57 -21.53
C GLU A 171 -10.19 5.25 -21.41
N TRP A 172 -10.39 6.10 -20.41
CA TRP A 172 -11.62 6.86 -20.23
C TRP A 172 -11.46 8.29 -20.76
N ARG A 173 -11.27 8.44 -22.08
CA ARG A 173 -11.58 9.69 -22.78
C ARG A 173 -13.06 9.62 -23.15
N PRO A 174 -13.93 10.54 -22.66
CA PRO A 174 -15.27 10.67 -23.22
C PRO A 174 -15.13 11.03 -24.71
N MET A 175 -15.72 10.23 -25.58
CA MET A 175 -15.99 10.61 -26.95
C MET A 175 -17.03 11.73 -26.97
#